data_196cf06c3e70e8786cd7973e5a124f87
#
_entry.id   196cf06c3e70e8786cd7973e5a124f87
#
_cell.length_a   1.000
_cell.length_b   1.000
_cell.length_c   1.000
_cell.angle_alpha   90.00
_cell.angle_beta   90.00
_cell.angle_gamma   90.00
#
_symmetry.space_group_name_H-M   'P 1'
#
loop_
_entity.id
_entity.type
_entity.pdbx_description
1 polymer ?
#
loop_
_entity_poly.entity_id
_entity_poly.type
_entity_poly.pdbx_seq_one_letter_code
_entity_poly.pdbx_strand_id
1 'polypeptide(L)'
;MATCSRYNRFLQTATGRSPRIYQILDSLQPQAVVFSDGGPGCRWVGNEKGFAGETNWAFIPKNTVYPGYPNYPELQFGYPDGDQWTAAECDVSIRPGWFYHPEEDDKVKSPEQLADLYYRSVGHNATLLLNFPVDRNGLINPVDSANAVNFHKLIQRELGNNLVAGMKPKVSNERGGQFAAQALTDGSWDTYWATSDGVTSADITFTFKKAQKMNRIMLQEYIPLGQRVKKFAVEWLDKNGTWQAVEQGEETTTIGYKRLLRFLTVETKGLRVHILDSRGPICMNNIGVYYGGENAQLTWSPATVAMKSVPFSLKGFDEAQLTKVVDRNPATVLFTNNKELIVDLGRDTKVSTLMYLPDQSENRHGLIHSYTIATCQADGSNEQVICSGEFSNIQNNPVLQTITFEPTTTRYLKLKADRMVNDGEQIGVAELGVK
;
A
#
# COMPACT_ATOMS: atom_id res chain seq x y z
N MET A 1 -3.63 -13.69 -17.24
CA MET A 1 -3.46 -14.10 -15.85
C MET A 1 -4.76 -14.58 -15.18
N ALA A 2 -5.69 -15.18 -15.91
CA ALA A 2 -6.86 -15.86 -15.32
C ALA A 2 -6.52 -17.25 -14.73
N THR A 3 -5.26 -17.51 -14.42
CA THR A 3 -4.75 -18.82 -14.04
C THR A 3 -4.55 -19.01 -12.53
N CYS A 4 -4.54 -17.94 -11.75
CA CYS A 4 -4.27 -18.05 -10.31
C CYS A 4 -5.38 -18.81 -9.55
N SER A 5 -6.67 -18.57 -9.85
CA SER A 5 -7.76 -19.24 -9.12
C SER A 5 -7.95 -20.73 -9.49
N ARG A 6 -7.56 -21.14 -10.71
CA ARG A 6 -7.57 -22.56 -11.08
C ARG A 6 -6.32 -23.32 -10.60
N TYR A 7 -5.20 -22.61 -10.50
CA TYR A 7 -3.96 -23.18 -9.95
C TYR A 7 -4.09 -23.49 -8.45
N ASN A 8 -4.73 -22.63 -7.68
CA ASN A 8 -4.99 -22.84 -6.25
C ASN A 8 -5.80 -24.10 -5.96
N ARG A 9 -6.76 -24.51 -6.82
CA ARG A 9 -7.53 -25.75 -6.60
C ARG A 9 -6.71 -27.03 -6.75
N PHE A 10 -5.66 -27.02 -7.56
CA PHE A 10 -4.77 -28.19 -7.73
C PHE A 10 -3.77 -28.34 -6.60
N LEU A 11 -3.43 -27.23 -5.91
CA LEU A 11 -2.47 -27.22 -4.79
C LEU A 11 -3.13 -27.51 -3.44
N GLN A 12 -4.46 -27.32 -3.31
CA GLN A 12 -5.20 -27.52 -2.06
C GLN A 12 -5.41 -28.98 -1.64
N THR A 13 -5.10 -29.96 -2.46
CA THR A 13 -5.42 -31.38 -2.17
C THR A 13 -4.30 -32.21 -1.57
N ALA A 14 -3.11 -31.65 -1.35
CA ALA A 14 -2.04 -32.37 -0.66
C ALA A 14 -1.14 -31.39 0.08
N THR A 15 -1.32 -31.26 1.39
CA THR A 15 -0.35 -30.65 2.33
C THR A 15 0.47 -29.48 1.76
N GLY A 16 -0.19 -28.48 1.15
CA GLY A 16 0.36 -27.19 0.77
C GLY A 16 1.53 -27.12 -0.21
N ARG A 17 2.10 -28.24 -0.65
CA ARG A 17 3.26 -28.25 -1.55
C ARG A 17 3.11 -29.34 -2.60
N SER A 18 3.24 -28.95 -3.88
CA SER A 18 3.65 -29.91 -4.90
C SER A 18 5.16 -29.79 -5.09
N PRO A 19 5.98 -30.55 -4.35
CA PRO A 19 7.44 -30.56 -4.51
C PRO A 19 7.86 -30.80 -5.96
N ARG A 20 7.00 -31.50 -6.71
CA ARG A 20 7.23 -31.86 -8.11
C ARG A 20 7.13 -30.62 -9.04
N ILE A 21 6.23 -29.66 -8.77
CA ILE A 21 6.15 -28.43 -9.59
C ILE A 21 7.43 -27.60 -9.43
N TYR A 22 7.87 -27.37 -8.20
CA TYR A 22 9.12 -26.63 -7.95
C TYR A 22 10.34 -27.37 -8.51
N GLN A 23 10.42 -28.69 -8.36
CA GLN A 23 11.48 -29.49 -8.97
C GLN A 23 11.53 -29.37 -10.50
N ILE A 24 10.38 -29.34 -11.17
CA ILE A 24 10.29 -29.13 -12.62
C ILE A 24 10.74 -27.71 -12.98
N LEU A 25 10.27 -26.69 -12.25
CA LEU A 25 10.69 -25.32 -12.47
C LEU A 25 12.20 -25.15 -12.25
N ASP A 26 12.73 -25.64 -11.17
CA ASP A 26 14.16 -25.55 -10.84
C ASP A 26 15.03 -26.26 -11.89
N SER A 27 14.54 -27.39 -12.44
CA SER A 27 15.30 -28.14 -13.46
C SER A 27 15.22 -27.54 -14.86
N LEU A 28 14.07 -26.99 -15.26
CA LEU A 28 13.84 -26.49 -16.62
C LEU A 28 14.01 -24.97 -16.73
N GLN A 29 13.80 -24.24 -15.65
CA GLN A 29 13.82 -22.77 -15.60
C GLN A 29 14.51 -22.27 -14.31
N PRO A 30 15.78 -22.59 -14.06
CA PRO A 30 16.47 -22.31 -12.78
C PRO A 30 16.60 -20.81 -12.47
N GLN A 31 16.41 -19.95 -13.47
CA GLN A 31 16.43 -18.48 -13.32
C GLN A 31 15.03 -17.87 -13.14
N ALA A 32 13.95 -18.67 -13.19
CA ALA A 32 12.60 -18.16 -13.04
C ALA A 32 12.32 -17.75 -11.59
N VAL A 33 11.78 -16.55 -11.42
CA VAL A 33 11.27 -16.10 -10.12
C VAL A 33 9.85 -16.63 -9.93
N VAL A 34 9.63 -17.38 -8.86
CA VAL A 34 8.32 -17.92 -8.51
C VAL A 34 7.63 -16.96 -7.56
N PHE A 35 6.53 -16.37 -8.02
CA PHE A 35 5.67 -15.49 -7.24
C PHE A 35 4.45 -16.26 -6.72
N SER A 36 4.27 -16.31 -5.41
CA SER A 36 3.10 -16.85 -4.74
C SER A 36 3.04 -16.39 -3.29
N ASP A 37 2.01 -16.77 -2.52
CA ASP A 37 1.91 -16.45 -1.08
C ASP A 37 3.16 -16.89 -0.29
N GLY A 38 3.71 -18.05 -0.62
CA GLY A 38 4.87 -18.64 0.05
C GLY A 38 6.18 -18.61 -0.74
N GLY A 39 6.24 -17.94 -1.87
CA GLY A 39 7.42 -17.94 -2.74
C GLY A 39 7.58 -19.25 -3.53
N PRO A 40 8.82 -19.70 -3.79
CA PRO A 40 10.08 -19.36 -3.10
C PRO A 40 10.83 -18.12 -3.60
N GLY A 41 10.51 -17.55 -4.76
CA GLY A 41 11.19 -16.38 -5.31
C GLY A 41 10.81 -15.10 -4.59
N CYS A 42 9.54 -14.76 -4.63
CA CYS A 42 8.96 -13.65 -3.87
C CYS A 42 7.56 -14.01 -3.38
N ARG A 43 7.12 -13.38 -2.30
CA ARG A 43 5.80 -13.59 -1.72
C ARG A 43 4.86 -12.45 -2.06
N TRP A 44 3.61 -12.79 -2.29
CA TRP A 44 2.53 -11.82 -2.33
C TRP A 44 2.30 -11.19 -0.94
N VAL A 45 2.06 -9.88 -0.89
CA VAL A 45 1.82 -9.15 0.38
C VAL A 45 0.41 -9.32 0.94
N GLY A 46 -0.44 -10.17 0.36
CA GLY A 46 -1.78 -10.44 0.86
C GLY A 46 -2.81 -9.36 0.54
N ASN A 47 -2.50 -8.42 -0.33
CA ASN A 47 -3.43 -7.42 -0.82
C ASN A 47 -3.04 -6.95 -2.22
N GLU A 48 -4.02 -6.45 -2.99
CA GLU A 48 -3.84 -5.83 -4.31
C GLU A 48 -3.95 -4.29 -4.24
N LYS A 49 -3.71 -3.72 -3.07
CA LYS A 49 -3.69 -2.26 -2.86
C LYS A 49 -2.34 -1.64 -3.23
N GLY A 50 -1.31 -2.46 -3.43
CA GLY A 50 0.03 -2.04 -3.85
C GLY A 50 0.94 -1.56 -2.72
N PHE A 51 0.75 -2.03 -1.49
CA PHE A 51 1.62 -1.67 -0.38
C PHE A 51 1.88 -2.80 0.61
N ALA A 52 3.07 -2.77 1.21
CA ALA A 52 3.48 -3.62 2.33
C ALA A 52 3.30 -2.90 3.66
N GLY A 53 3.35 -3.63 4.76
CA GLY A 53 3.37 -3.07 6.10
C GLY A 53 4.60 -2.18 6.35
N GLU A 54 4.48 -1.23 7.26
CA GLU A 54 5.59 -0.38 7.72
C GLU A 54 6.70 -1.22 8.38
N THR A 55 6.30 -2.28 9.08
CA THR A 55 7.17 -3.39 9.47
C THR A 55 7.08 -4.46 8.38
N ASN A 56 8.18 -4.73 7.68
CA ASN A 56 8.20 -5.74 6.64
C ASN A 56 9.53 -6.53 6.65
N TRP A 57 9.45 -7.80 7.07
CA TRP A 57 10.56 -8.75 7.04
C TRP A 57 10.56 -9.55 5.73
N ALA A 58 11.72 -9.70 5.12
CA ALA A 58 11.88 -10.56 3.94
C ALA A 58 12.04 -12.03 4.31
N PHE A 59 11.45 -12.46 5.40
CA PHE A 59 11.48 -13.84 5.89
C PHE A 59 10.08 -14.38 6.11
N ILE A 60 9.91 -15.69 5.85
CA ILE A 60 8.71 -16.46 6.18
C ILE A 60 9.10 -17.82 6.79
N PRO A 61 8.22 -18.44 7.59
CA PRO A 61 8.42 -19.81 8.06
C PRO A 61 8.25 -20.79 6.89
N LYS A 62 9.32 -21.49 6.53
CA LYS A 62 9.44 -22.33 5.31
C LYS A 62 8.30 -23.32 5.08
N ASN A 63 7.74 -23.89 6.12
CA ASN A 63 6.74 -24.96 6.00
C ASN A 63 5.33 -24.53 6.41
N THR A 64 5.15 -23.26 6.78
CA THR A 64 3.89 -22.73 7.32
C THR A 64 3.14 -21.93 6.28
N VAL A 65 3.85 -21.13 5.49
CA VAL A 65 3.24 -20.30 4.42
C VAL A 65 3.33 -21.07 3.09
N TYR A 66 2.21 -21.17 2.39
CA TYR A 66 2.05 -21.91 1.15
C TYR A 66 1.04 -21.21 0.21
N PRO A 67 1.01 -21.52 -1.09
CA PRO A 67 0.02 -20.98 -2.00
C PRO A 67 -1.42 -21.26 -1.54
N GLY A 68 -2.25 -20.21 -1.39
CA GLY A 68 -3.58 -20.29 -0.79
C GLY A 68 -3.57 -20.20 0.74
N TYR A 69 -2.54 -19.60 1.32
CA TYR A 69 -2.41 -19.38 2.77
C TYR A 69 -3.61 -18.60 3.31
N PRO A 70 -4.33 -19.10 4.34
CA PRO A 70 -5.59 -18.51 4.79
C PRO A 70 -5.40 -17.17 5.52
N ASN A 71 -4.27 -16.96 6.21
CA ASN A 71 -3.96 -15.72 6.93
C ASN A 71 -3.14 -14.76 6.06
N TYR A 72 -3.51 -14.62 4.79
CA TYR A 72 -2.78 -13.78 3.85
C TYR A 72 -2.55 -12.32 4.29
N PRO A 73 -3.37 -11.67 5.16
CA PRO A 73 -3.05 -10.33 5.67
C PRO A 73 -1.72 -10.25 6.43
N GLU A 74 -1.25 -11.35 7.02
CA GLU A 74 0.05 -11.40 7.70
C GLU A 74 1.24 -11.31 6.73
N LEU A 75 1.03 -11.64 5.46
CA LEU A 75 2.08 -11.63 4.44
C LEU A 75 2.63 -10.23 4.15
N GLN A 76 1.90 -9.17 4.48
CA GLN A 76 2.39 -7.80 4.33
C GLN A 76 3.52 -7.44 5.31
N PHE A 77 3.63 -8.17 6.43
CA PHE A 77 4.62 -7.91 7.47
C PHE A 77 5.83 -8.85 7.40
N GLY A 78 5.67 -10.05 6.85
CA GLY A 78 6.65 -11.12 6.99
C GLY A 78 6.88 -11.51 8.45
N TYR A 79 7.91 -12.30 8.71
CA TYR A 79 8.15 -12.87 10.04
C TYR A 79 9.60 -12.64 10.47
N PRO A 80 9.86 -12.01 11.64
CA PRO A 80 11.22 -11.77 12.11
C PRO A 80 12.01 -13.06 12.31
N ASP A 81 11.34 -14.15 12.71
CA ASP A 81 11.94 -15.45 13.00
C ASP A 81 11.76 -16.46 11.85
N GLY A 82 11.39 -16.01 10.66
CA GLY A 82 11.30 -16.85 9.47
C GLY A 82 12.65 -17.43 9.08
N ASP A 83 12.65 -18.66 8.57
CA ASP A 83 13.83 -19.43 8.18
C ASP A 83 14.03 -19.53 6.67
N GLN A 84 13.13 -18.93 5.88
CA GLN A 84 13.22 -18.81 4.43
C GLN A 84 13.21 -17.34 4.02
N TRP A 85 14.26 -16.92 3.26
CA TRP A 85 14.28 -15.62 2.61
C TRP A 85 13.25 -15.61 1.47
N THR A 86 12.31 -14.68 1.52
CA THR A 86 11.26 -14.51 0.49
C THR A 86 10.84 -13.05 0.47
N ALA A 87 11.42 -12.28 -0.44
CA ALA A 87 11.13 -10.85 -0.56
C ALA A 87 9.64 -10.60 -0.83
N ALA A 88 9.11 -9.52 -0.31
CA ALA A 88 7.73 -9.12 -0.53
C ALA A 88 7.54 -8.52 -1.93
N GLU A 89 6.41 -8.79 -2.57
CA GLU A 89 5.98 -8.16 -3.82
C GLU A 89 4.56 -7.62 -3.65
N CYS A 90 4.40 -6.32 -3.91
CA CYS A 90 3.13 -5.61 -3.93
C CYS A 90 2.63 -5.53 -5.36
N ASP A 91 1.48 -6.10 -5.64
CA ASP A 91 0.83 -6.00 -6.93
C ASP A 91 -0.35 -5.02 -6.88
N VAL A 92 -0.51 -4.24 -7.94
CA VAL A 92 -1.59 -3.27 -8.07
C VAL A 92 -1.80 -2.90 -9.53
N SER A 93 -3.03 -2.63 -9.92
CA SER A 93 -3.30 -2.07 -11.24
C SER A 93 -3.28 -0.54 -11.20
N ILE A 94 -2.82 0.09 -12.29
CA ILE A 94 -2.94 1.54 -12.50
C ILE A 94 -4.42 1.98 -12.58
N ARG A 95 -5.32 1.06 -12.92
CA ARG A 95 -6.78 1.23 -13.03
C ARG A 95 -7.51 0.59 -11.83
N PRO A 96 -8.81 0.81 -11.66
CA PRO A 96 -9.60 0.14 -10.62
C PRO A 96 -9.52 -1.38 -10.66
N GLY A 97 -9.56 -1.97 -11.86
CA GLY A 97 -9.46 -3.41 -12.08
C GLY A 97 -8.20 -3.84 -12.82
N TRP A 98 -8.06 -5.17 -13.02
CA TRP A 98 -6.91 -5.79 -13.71
C TRP A 98 -7.01 -5.77 -15.23
N PHE A 99 -8.19 -5.48 -15.76
CA PHE A 99 -8.46 -5.44 -17.20
C PHE A 99 -8.86 -4.04 -17.64
N TYR A 100 -8.71 -3.78 -18.93
CA TYR A 100 -9.05 -2.50 -19.53
C TYR A 100 -10.56 -2.36 -19.74
N HIS A 101 -11.12 -1.23 -19.27
CA HIS A 101 -12.48 -0.80 -19.50
C HIS A 101 -12.47 0.69 -19.91
N PRO A 102 -13.01 1.06 -21.10
CA PRO A 102 -12.98 2.46 -21.56
C PRO A 102 -13.65 3.44 -20.60
N GLU A 103 -14.71 3.00 -19.90
CA GLU A 103 -15.44 3.77 -18.88
C GLU A 103 -14.65 4.08 -17.62
N GLU A 104 -13.42 3.57 -17.53
CA GLU A 104 -12.50 3.81 -16.42
C GLU A 104 -11.33 4.73 -16.79
N ASP A 105 -11.32 5.35 -17.98
CA ASP A 105 -10.23 6.21 -18.43
C ASP A 105 -10.05 7.46 -17.53
N ASP A 106 -11.10 7.91 -16.85
CA ASP A 106 -11.09 9.00 -15.87
C ASP A 106 -10.69 8.55 -14.44
N LYS A 107 -10.52 7.23 -14.22
CA LYS A 107 -10.21 6.61 -12.91
C LYS A 107 -8.77 6.09 -12.82
N VAL A 108 -7.94 6.37 -13.81
CA VAL A 108 -6.53 6.00 -13.82
C VAL A 108 -5.82 6.70 -12.65
N LYS A 109 -5.02 5.95 -11.88
CA LYS A 109 -4.27 6.51 -10.75
C LYS A 109 -3.36 7.66 -11.19
N SER A 110 -3.43 8.77 -10.47
CA SER A 110 -2.60 9.95 -10.72
C SER A 110 -1.11 9.68 -10.43
N PRO A 111 -0.19 10.49 -10.97
CA PRO A 111 1.23 10.38 -10.62
C PRO A 111 1.52 10.44 -9.12
N GLU A 112 0.74 11.24 -8.36
CA GLU A 112 0.89 11.36 -6.90
C GLU A 112 0.43 10.10 -6.18
N GLN A 113 -0.68 9.47 -6.63
CA GLN A 113 -1.13 8.18 -6.10
C GLN A 113 -0.11 7.07 -6.39
N LEU A 114 0.47 7.06 -7.59
CA LEU A 114 1.52 6.10 -7.96
C LEU A 114 2.81 6.33 -7.15
N ALA A 115 3.15 7.60 -6.87
CA ALA A 115 4.28 7.92 -6.00
C ALA A 115 4.03 7.44 -4.57
N ASP A 116 2.81 7.60 -4.03
CA ASP A 116 2.46 7.07 -2.73
C ASP A 116 2.59 5.54 -2.67
N LEU A 117 2.11 4.83 -3.70
CA LEU A 117 2.31 3.38 -3.82
C LEU A 117 3.80 3.01 -3.81
N TYR A 118 4.66 3.79 -4.49
CA TYR A 118 6.11 3.56 -4.50
C TYR A 118 6.71 3.70 -3.09
N TYR A 119 6.32 4.72 -2.33
CA TYR A 119 6.79 4.89 -0.94
C TYR A 119 6.32 3.75 -0.05
N ARG A 120 5.10 3.27 -0.22
CA ARG A 120 4.49 2.23 0.62
C ARG A 120 4.77 0.79 0.15
N SER A 121 5.37 0.60 -1.01
CA SER A 121 5.84 -0.70 -1.50
C SER A 121 7.37 -0.77 -1.49
N VAL A 122 8.02 -0.10 -2.45
CA VAL A 122 9.49 -0.07 -2.57
C VAL A 122 10.11 0.58 -1.33
N GLY A 123 9.48 1.62 -0.80
CA GLY A 123 9.90 2.28 0.44
C GLY A 123 9.63 1.47 1.71
N HIS A 124 8.87 0.39 1.65
CA HIS A 124 8.62 -0.56 2.73
C HIS A 124 9.23 -1.95 2.46
N ASN A 125 10.41 -1.97 1.85
CA ASN A 125 11.18 -3.23 1.63
C ASN A 125 10.45 -4.26 0.77
N ALA A 126 9.71 -3.83 -0.27
CA ALA A 126 9.02 -4.69 -1.22
C ALA A 126 9.35 -4.30 -2.66
N THR A 127 9.04 -5.16 -3.62
CA THR A 127 8.96 -4.81 -5.03
C THR A 127 7.57 -4.29 -5.36
N LEU A 128 7.44 -3.49 -6.41
CA LEU A 128 6.17 -3.02 -6.93
C LEU A 128 5.91 -3.63 -8.32
N LEU A 129 4.88 -4.47 -8.42
CA LEU A 129 4.34 -4.97 -9.66
C LEU A 129 3.14 -4.11 -10.07
N LEU A 130 3.36 -3.15 -10.96
CA LEU A 130 2.32 -2.25 -11.45
C LEU A 130 1.75 -2.79 -12.77
N ASN A 131 0.47 -3.18 -12.75
CA ASN A 131 -0.23 -3.65 -13.93
C ASN A 131 -0.71 -2.49 -14.82
N PHE A 132 -0.45 -2.59 -16.12
CA PHE A 132 -0.97 -1.73 -17.17
C PHE A 132 -1.90 -2.56 -18.07
N PRO A 133 -3.23 -2.49 -17.87
CA PRO A 133 -4.16 -3.21 -18.72
C PRO A 133 -4.08 -2.72 -20.18
N VAL A 134 -3.92 -3.63 -21.11
CA VAL A 134 -3.94 -3.31 -22.55
C VAL A 134 -5.35 -3.21 -23.07
N ASP A 135 -5.60 -2.33 -24.03
CA ASP A 135 -6.86 -2.18 -24.73
C ASP A 135 -7.14 -3.38 -25.68
N ARG A 136 -8.28 -3.35 -26.39
CA ARG A 136 -8.63 -4.41 -27.33
C ARG A 136 -7.73 -4.49 -28.56
N ASN A 137 -6.88 -3.48 -28.81
CA ASN A 137 -5.88 -3.46 -29.87
C ASN A 137 -4.50 -3.95 -29.37
N GLY A 138 -4.37 -4.31 -28.08
CA GLY A 138 -3.12 -4.71 -27.46
C GLY A 138 -2.21 -3.54 -27.08
N LEU A 139 -2.75 -2.32 -27.00
CA LEU A 139 -1.98 -1.11 -26.70
C LEU A 139 -2.30 -0.60 -25.29
N ILE A 140 -1.30 0.01 -24.66
CA ILE A 140 -1.51 0.73 -23.39
C ILE A 140 -2.21 2.07 -23.71
N ASN A 141 -3.27 2.37 -22.98
CA ASN A 141 -4.00 3.62 -23.13
C ASN A 141 -3.11 4.83 -22.92
N PRO A 142 -3.23 5.92 -23.73
CA PRO A 142 -2.43 7.13 -23.59
C PRO A 142 -2.49 7.79 -22.20
N VAL A 143 -3.60 7.71 -21.48
CA VAL A 143 -3.74 8.24 -20.12
C VAL A 143 -2.85 7.46 -19.15
N ASP A 144 -2.86 6.12 -19.22
CA ASP A 144 -2.03 5.24 -18.41
C ASP A 144 -0.53 5.53 -18.65
N SER A 145 -0.14 5.64 -19.93
CA SER A 145 1.24 5.96 -20.32
C SER A 145 1.67 7.33 -19.81
N ALA A 146 0.83 8.36 -19.94
CA ALA A 146 1.12 9.72 -19.47
C ALA A 146 1.31 9.74 -17.94
N ASN A 147 0.43 9.07 -17.19
CA ASN A 147 0.51 9.02 -15.73
C ASN A 147 1.74 8.23 -15.27
N ALA A 148 2.11 7.14 -15.93
CA ALA A 148 3.34 6.39 -15.65
C ALA A 148 4.60 7.24 -15.87
N VAL A 149 4.68 7.96 -17.00
CA VAL A 149 5.80 8.87 -17.28
C VAL A 149 5.89 10.01 -16.28
N ASN A 150 4.75 10.62 -15.92
CA ASN A 150 4.72 11.69 -14.94
C ASN A 150 5.04 11.20 -13.52
N PHE A 151 4.61 10.00 -13.15
CA PHE A 151 5.03 9.32 -11.92
C PHE A 151 6.55 9.16 -11.88
N HIS A 152 7.18 8.65 -12.94
CA HIS A 152 8.63 8.53 -13.01
C HIS A 152 9.33 9.89 -12.80
N LYS A 153 8.87 10.96 -13.50
CA LYS A 153 9.39 12.31 -13.32
C LYS A 153 9.23 12.83 -11.89
N LEU A 154 8.11 12.50 -11.23
CA LEU A 154 7.84 12.88 -9.85
C LEU A 154 8.85 12.22 -8.89
N ILE A 155 9.08 10.91 -9.02
CA ILE A 155 10.09 10.20 -8.22
C ILE A 155 11.49 10.74 -8.47
N GLN A 156 11.87 11.02 -9.72
CA GLN A 156 13.16 11.64 -10.04
C GLN A 156 13.33 13.03 -9.43
N ARG A 157 12.27 13.83 -9.41
CA ARG A 157 12.27 15.14 -8.74
C ARG A 157 12.45 15.02 -7.24
N GLU A 158 11.77 14.06 -6.61
CA GLU A 158 11.79 13.89 -5.15
C GLU A 158 13.05 13.22 -4.62
N LEU A 159 13.63 12.28 -5.37
CA LEU A 159 14.74 11.42 -4.91
C LEU A 159 15.98 11.51 -5.81
N GLY A 160 16.01 12.42 -6.79
CA GLY A 160 17.12 12.51 -7.73
C GLY A 160 18.36 13.25 -7.21
N ASN A 161 18.20 14.17 -6.26
CA ASN A 161 19.30 14.96 -5.71
C ASN A 161 19.61 14.55 -4.27
N ASN A 162 20.57 13.65 -4.10
CA ASN A 162 20.99 13.20 -2.77
C ASN A 162 21.91 14.21 -2.10
N LEU A 163 21.43 14.89 -1.04
CA LEU A 163 22.14 15.94 -0.31
C LEU A 163 23.38 15.43 0.44
N VAL A 164 23.49 14.13 0.69
CA VAL A 164 24.60 13.51 1.42
C VAL A 164 25.52 12.67 0.52
N ALA A 165 25.33 12.69 -0.80
CA ALA A 165 26.17 11.94 -1.73
C ALA A 165 27.66 12.28 -1.55
N GLY A 166 28.49 11.26 -1.35
CA GLY A 166 29.93 11.38 -1.12
C GLY A 166 30.35 12.00 0.22
N MET A 167 29.41 12.37 1.11
CA MET A 167 29.74 12.85 2.46
C MET A 167 30.16 11.68 3.34
N LYS A 168 31.19 11.88 4.18
CA LYS A 168 31.53 10.93 5.23
C LYS A 168 30.75 11.30 6.51
N PRO A 169 29.76 10.50 6.95
CA PRO A 169 29.08 10.76 8.21
C PRO A 169 29.98 10.43 9.40
N LYS A 170 29.70 11.06 10.55
CA LYS A 170 30.22 10.62 11.84
C LYS A 170 29.34 9.47 12.35
N VAL A 171 29.94 8.38 12.75
CA VAL A 171 29.24 7.20 13.33
C VAL A 171 29.70 6.95 14.76
N SER A 172 28.82 6.42 15.60
CA SER A 172 29.16 6.09 17.00
C SER A 172 29.96 4.81 17.13
N ASN A 173 29.87 3.91 16.13
CA ASN A 173 30.64 2.67 16.08
C ASN A 173 30.95 2.31 14.61
N GLU A 174 32.14 1.80 14.36
CA GLU A 174 32.63 1.40 13.05
C GLU A 174 33.58 0.22 13.21
N ARG A 175 33.36 -0.85 12.43
CA ARG A 175 34.29 -2.01 12.43
C ARG A 175 35.67 -1.64 11.86
N GLY A 176 35.73 -0.61 11.02
CA GLY A 176 36.95 -0.14 10.37
C GLY A 176 37.31 -0.89 9.10
N GLY A 177 38.47 -0.54 8.52
CA GLY A 177 38.92 -1.10 7.26
C GLY A 177 37.94 -0.83 6.11
N GLN A 178 37.60 -1.88 5.38
CA GLN A 178 36.65 -1.79 4.23
C GLN A 178 35.22 -1.52 4.66
N PHE A 179 34.88 -1.57 5.95
CA PHE A 179 33.52 -1.37 6.49
C PHE A 179 33.31 0.05 7.05
N ALA A 180 34.04 1.00 6.51
CA ALA A 180 34.02 2.39 6.97
C ALA A 180 32.74 3.14 6.61
N ALA A 181 32.41 4.17 7.41
CA ALA A 181 31.21 5.00 7.25
C ALA A 181 31.08 5.66 5.87
N GLN A 182 32.16 5.81 5.11
CA GLN A 182 32.13 6.33 3.74
C GLN A 182 31.25 5.48 2.81
N ALA A 183 31.17 4.16 3.05
CA ALA A 183 30.35 3.25 2.26
C ALA A 183 28.85 3.55 2.31
N LEU A 184 28.40 4.34 3.29
CA LEU A 184 26.99 4.76 3.39
C LEU A 184 26.55 5.74 2.32
N THR A 185 27.50 6.37 1.59
CA THR A 185 27.21 7.47 0.65
C THR A 185 28.06 7.44 -0.61
N ASP A 186 28.82 6.37 -0.85
CA ASP A 186 29.72 6.23 -2.01
C ASP A 186 29.00 5.82 -3.31
N GLY A 187 27.71 5.45 -3.19
CA GLY A 187 26.88 5.03 -4.31
C GLY A 187 27.16 3.61 -4.82
N SER A 188 28.00 2.85 -4.13
CA SER A 188 28.30 1.46 -4.47
C SER A 188 27.33 0.47 -3.84
N TRP A 189 26.96 -0.56 -4.57
CA TRP A 189 26.16 -1.67 -4.06
C TRP A 189 27.01 -2.75 -3.40
N ASP A 190 28.33 -2.75 -3.63
CA ASP A 190 29.24 -3.79 -3.18
C ASP A 190 29.95 -3.42 -1.88
N THR A 191 29.87 -2.17 -1.46
CA THR A 191 30.46 -1.67 -0.23
C THR A 191 29.39 -1.47 0.84
N TYR A 192 29.79 -1.58 2.11
CA TYR A 192 28.87 -1.34 3.23
C TYR A 192 29.63 -0.93 4.48
N TRP A 193 28.99 -0.09 5.29
CA TRP A 193 29.39 0.18 6.65
C TRP A 193 28.87 -0.91 7.59
N ALA A 194 29.71 -1.31 8.56
CA ALA A 194 29.30 -2.25 9.59
C ALA A 194 29.76 -1.81 10.98
N THR A 195 28.96 -2.13 12.00
CA THR A 195 29.35 -2.03 13.41
C THR A 195 30.23 -3.22 13.80
N SER A 196 30.96 -3.10 14.91
CA SER A 196 31.71 -4.19 15.56
C SER A 196 30.75 -5.33 15.94
N ASP A 197 31.31 -6.54 16.09
CA ASP A 197 30.55 -7.70 16.55
C ASP A 197 29.88 -7.42 17.90
N GLY A 198 28.61 -7.83 18.02
CA GLY A 198 27.78 -7.61 19.22
C GLY A 198 27.18 -6.19 19.35
N VAL A 199 27.53 -5.24 18.49
CA VAL A 199 26.95 -3.89 18.52
C VAL A 199 25.71 -3.86 17.63
N THR A 200 24.53 -3.75 18.24
CA THR A 200 23.21 -3.78 17.61
C THR A 200 22.51 -2.41 17.57
N SER A 201 23.16 -1.37 18.08
CA SER A 201 22.65 0.01 18.00
C SER A 201 23.80 0.97 17.68
N ALA A 202 23.51 1.99 16.89
CA ALA A 202 24.51 3.01 16.50
C ALA A 202 23.85 4.27 15.94
N ASP A 203 24.59 5.38 16.05
CA ASP A 203 24.24 6.68 15.51
C ASP A 203 25.01 6.96 14.23
N ILE A 204 24.36 7.55 13.24
CA ILE A 204 24.93 8.02 11.97
C ILE A 204 24.56 9.48 11.84
N THR A 205 25.54 10.39 11.91
CA THR A 205 25.32 11.84 11.93
C THR A 205 25.94 12.52 10.72
N PHE A 206 25.14 13.28 10.00
CA PHE A 206 25.54 14.17 8.91
C PHE A 206 25.59 15.61 9.40
N THR A 207 26.64 16.36 9.05
CA THR A 207 26.78 17.78 9.37
C THR A 207 27.01 18.57 8.09
N PHE A 208 26.13 19.52 7.81
CA PHE A 208 26.15 20.35 6.61
C PHE A 208 26.87 21.68 6.87
N LYS A 209 27.69 22.15 5.92
CA LYS A 209 28.34 23.44 5.99
C LYS A 209 27.37 24.62 6.05
N LYS A 210 26.23 24.48 5.35
CA LYS A 210 25.10 25.43 5.37
C LYS A 210 23.82 24.66 5.67
N ALA A 211 22.84 25.32 6.25
CA ALA A 211 21.54 24.71 6.45
C ALA A 211 20.95 24.25 5.11
N GLN A 212 20.36 23.06 5.11
CA GLN A 212 19.73 22.43 3.98
C GLN A 212 18.27 22.15 4.31
N LYS A 213 17.39 22.38 3.35
CA LYS A 213 16.01 21.90 3.41
C LYS A 213 15.97 20.43 3.04
N MET A 214 15.22 19.65 3.81
CA MET A 214 15.03 18.22 3.55
C MET A 214 13.72 17.73 4.12
N ASN A 215 13.14 16.69 3.51
CA ASN A 215 11.89 16.07 3.95
C ASN A 215 11.72 14.62 3.47
N ARG A 216 12.83 14.00 2.99
CA ARG A 216 12.88 12.61 2.59
C ARG A 216 14.17 11.98 3.05
N ILE A 217 14.10 10.74 3.51
CA ILE A 217 15.28 9.92 3.76
C ILE A 217 15.09 8.52 3.14
N MET A 218 16.16 7.97 2.62
CA MET A 218 16.28 6.60 2.16
C MET A 218 17.34 5.89 2.99
N LEU A 219 17.01 4.72 3.50
CA LEU A 219 17.89 3.84 4.25
C LEU A 219 17.92 2.47 3.56
N GLN A 220 19.10 1.85 3.45
CA GLN A 220 19.27 0.53 2.85
C GLN A 220 20.24 -0.32 3.67
N GLU A 221 19.84 -1.54 4.00
CA GLU A 221 20.72 -2.56 4.57
C GLU A 221 21.47 -3.27 3.45
N TYR A 222 22.66 -3.77 3.75
CA TYR A 222 23.42 -4.63 2.84
C TYR A 222 22.85 -6.04 2.82
N ILE A 223 21.88 -6.25 1.95
CA ILE A 223 21.03 -7.44 1.89
C ILE A 223 21.78 -8.76 1.67
N PRO A 224 22.94 -8.84 0.97
CA PRO A 224 23.71 -10.09 0.91
C PRO A 224 24.06 -10.69 2.27
N LEU A 225 24.05 -9.87 3.36
CA LEU A 225 24.23 -10.32 4.74
C LEU A 225 22.91 -10.46 5.53
N GLY A 226 21.77 -10.31 4.86
CA GLY A 226 20.42 -10.42 5.42
C GLY A 226 19.89 -9.10 6.00
N GLN A 227 18.60 -9.07 6.25
CA GLN A 227 17.89 -7.98 6.92
C GLN A 227 18.02 -8.10 8.43
N ARG A 228 18.36 -7.01 9.12
CA ARG A 228 18.69 -7.04 10.55
C ARG A 228 18.03 -5.98 11.39
N VAL A 229 17.85 -4.76 10.87
CA VAL A 229 17.32 -3.63 11.61
C VAL A 229 15.87 -3.87 12.01
N LYS A 230 15.55 -3.68 13.30
CA LYS A 230 14.23 -3.83 13.89
C LYS A 230 13.59 -2.49 14.22
N LYS A 231 14.41 -1.47 14.55
CA LYS A 231 13.92 -0.17 14.95
C LYS A 231 14.96 0.91 14.66
N PHE A 232 14.51 2.04 14.13
CA PHE A 232 15.34 3.22 13.91
C PHE A 232 14.59 4.50 14.29
N ALA A 233 15.29 5.64 14.32
CA ALA A 233 14.71 6.96 14.43
C ALA A 233 15.52 7.95 13.59
N VAL A 234 14.90 9.08 13.23
CA VAL A 234 15.55 10.17 12.49
C VAL A 234 15.34 11.47 13.25
N GLU A 235 16.42 12.24 13.44
CA GLU A 235 16.41 13.51 14.13
C GLU A 235 17.14 14.58 13.33
N TRP A 236 16.73 15.80 13.52
CA TRP A 236 17.37 17.01 12.96
C TRP A 236 17.83 17.96 14.04
N LEU A 237 18.88 18.73 13.77
CA LEU A 237 19.45 19.69 14.71
C LEU A 237 18.75 21.03 14.55
N ASP A 238 18.05 21.49 15.58
CA ASP A 238 17.37 22.78 15.56
C ASP A 238 18.34 23.97 15.66
N LYS A 239 17.82 25.20 15.56
CA LYS A 239 18.63 26.44 15.62
C LYS A 239 19.30 26.67 16.99
N ASN A 240 18.81 26.01 18.02
CA ASN A 240 19.34 26.12 19.40
C ASN A 240 20.40 25.05 19.68
N GLY A 241 20.70 24.18 18.71
CA GLY A 241 21.65 23.08 18.87
C GLY A 241 21.05 21.86 19.57
N THR A 242 19.72 21.74 19.61
CA THR A 242 19.01 20.60 20.21
C THR A 242 18.53 19.65 19.09
N TRP A 243 18.70 18.35 19.32
CA TRP A 243 18.18 17.33 18.42
C TRP A 243 16.69 17.13 18.63
N GLN A 244 15.94 17.20 17.57
CA GLN A 244 14.48 17.04 17.52
C GLN A 244 14.14 15.86 16.60
N ALA A 245 13.18 15.03 16.99
CA ALA A 245 12.64 14.01 16.09
C ALA A 245 12.02 14.66 14.85
N VAL A 246 12.18 14.05 13.67
CA VAL A 246 11.44 14.48 12.49
C VAL A 246 9.96 14.16 12.70
N GLU A 247 9.07 15.07 12.29
CA GLU A 247 7.64 14.83 12.33
C GLU A 247 7.24 14.03 11.08
N GLN A 248 6.80 12.81 11.29
CA GLN A 248 6.45 11.84 10.26
C GLN A 248 5.23 11.00 10.71
N GLY A 249 4.56 10.33 9.78
CA GLY A 249 3.30 9.62 10.01
C GLY A 249 3.40 8.09 10.00
N GLU A 250 4.62 7.52 10.01
CA GLU A 250 4.83 6.08 9.88
C GLU A 250 5.66 5.53 11.05
N GLU A 251 5.51 4.25 11.37
CA GLU A 251 6.40 3.59 12.32
C GLU A 251 7.79 3.34 11.73
N THR A 252 8.83 3.63 12.51
CA THR A 252 10.22 3.46 12.11
C THR A 252 10.79 2.14 12.64
N THR A 253 10.35 1.05 12.05
CA THR A 253 10.72 -0.33 12.42
C THR A 253 11.80 -0.90 11.50
N THR A 254 11.43 -1.71 10.50
CA THR A 254 12.38 -2.39 9.61
C THR A 254 12.90 -1.46 8.52
N ILE A 255 14.14 -1.74 8.06
CA ILE A 255 14.75 -1.07 6.90
C ILE A 255 14.76 -2.03 5.69
N GLY A 256 15.53 -3.10 5.73
CA GLY A 256 15.67 -4.06 4.65
C GLY A 256 16.37 -3.50 3.42
N TYR A 257 15.98 -3.98 2.23
CA TYR A 257 16.54 -3.55 0.95
C TYR A 257 16.39 -2.04 0.73
N LYS A 258 15.22 -1.46 1.10
CA LYS A 258 14.97 -0.02 1.00
C LYS A 258 13.85 0.42 1.96
N ARG A 259 14.14 1.41 2.77
CA ARG A 259 13.17 2.16 3.54
C ARG A 259 13.17 3.60 3.09
N LEU A 260 12.04 4.11 2.66
CA LEU A 260 11.81 5.53 2.37
C LEU A 260 10.92 6.10 3.46
N LEU A 261 11.30 7.25 4.02
CA LEU A 261 10.49 7.97 5.00
C LEU A 261 10.25 9.39 4.50
N ARG A 262 9.00 9.84 4.59
CA ARG A 262 8.57 11.21 4.36
C ARG A 262 8.37 11.89 5.71
N PHE A 263 8.81 13.14 5.84
CA PHE A 263 8.62 13.94 7.05
C PHE A 263 8.40 15.41 6.72
N LEU A 264 7.91 16.20 7.70
CA LEU A 264 7.72 17.64 7.51
C LEU A 264 9.05 18.29 7.18
N THR A 265 9.02 19.28 6.25
CA THR A 265 10.24 19.98 5.82
C THR A 265 10.94 20.63 6.99
N VAL A 266 12.20 20.27 7.19
CA VAL A 266 13.11 20.91 8.12
C VAL A 266 14.22 21.62 7.36
N GLU A 267 14.71 22.75 7.91
CA GLU A 267 15.92 23.43 7.44
C GLU A 267 16.98 23.36 8.54
N THR A 268 18.03 22.57 8.30
CA THR A 268 18.98 22.20 9.35
C THR A 268 20.42 22.08 8.86
N LYS A 269 21.37 22.19 9.79
CA LYS A 269 22.79 21.85 9.60
C LYS A 269 23.16 20.45 10.09
N GLY A 270 22.24 19.69 10.69
CA GLY A 270 22.53 18.36 11.20
C GLY A 270 21.36 17.40 11.04
N LEU A 271 21.62 16.21 10.53
CA LEU A 271 20.68 15.09 10.48
C LEU A 271 21.32 13.88 11.15
N ARG A 272 20.57 13.17 11.97
CA ARG A 272 21.01 11.98 12.67
C ARG A 272 20.04 10.83 12.47
N VAL A 273 20.58 9.68 12.11
CA VAL A 273 19.85 8.41 12.06
C VAL A 273 20.33 7.57 13.24
N HIS A 274 19.40 7.14 14.07
CA HIS A 274 19.64 6.18 15.14
C HIS A 274 19.16 4.82 14.69
N ILE A 275 20.02 3.82 14.64
CA ILE A 275 19.61 2.43 14.66
C ILE A 275 19.48 2.02 16.11
N LEU A 276 18.24 1.82 16.56
CA LEU A 276 17.91 1.59 17.97
C LEU A 276 18.00 0.12 18.35
N ASP A 277 17.66 -0.78 17.43
CA ASP A 277 17.73 -2.23 17.63
C ASP A 277 17.96 -2.96 16.31
N SER A 278 18.75 -4.03 16.37
CA SER A 278 19.09 -4.88 15.23
C SER A 278 19.29 -6.34 15.69
N ARG A 279 19.03 -7.31 14.83
CA ARG A 279 19.19 -8.75 15.09
C ARG A 279 20.66 -9.19 15.19
N GLY A 280 21.61 -8.33 14.86
CA GLY A 280 23.04 -8.56 14.90
C GLY A 280 23.78 -7.29 14.53
N PRO A 281 25.10 -7.35 14.27
CA PRO A 281 25.85 -6.18 13.82
C PRO A 281 25.15 -5.50 12.67
N ILE A 282 25.07 -4.17 12.72
CA ILE A 282 24.40 -3.38 11.68
C ILE A 282 25.27 -3.42 10.44
N CYS A 283 24.65 -3.65 9.28
CA CYS A 283 25.30 -3.64 7.97
C CYS A 283 24.45 -2.84 7.00
N MET A 284 24.87 -1.61 6.66
CA MET A 284 24.14 -0.73 5.75
C MET A 284 25.04 -0.28 4.60
N ASN A 285 24.49 -0.21 3.40
CA ASN A 285 25.22 0.18 2.20
C ASN A 285 24.81 1.53 1.62
N ASN A 286 23.66 2.09 2.02
CA ASN A 286 23.27 3.37 1.45
C ASN A 286 22.37 4.20 2.38
N ILE A 287 22.62 5.50 2.39
CA ILE A 287 21.74 6.52 2.95
C ILE A 287 21.60 7.66 1.95
N GLY A 288 20.36 8.02 1.65
CA GLY A 288 20.03 9.18 0.84
C GLY A 288 19.18 10.17 1.63
N VAL A 289 19.44 11.46 1.47
CA VAL A 289 18.64 12.54 2.06
C VAL A 289 18.24 13.49 0.94
N TYR A 290 16.97 13.86 0.90
CA TYR A 290 16.43 14.59 -0.25
C TYR A 290 15.45 15.68 0.19
N TYR A 291 15.21 16.62 -0.72
CA TYR A 291 14.16 17.61 -0.62
C TYR A 291 13.17 17.46 -1.77
N GLY A 292 11.99 16.91 -1.48
CA GLY A 292 10.94 16.62 -2.47
C GLY A 292 10.02 17.80 -2.80
N GLY A 293 10.30 19.01 -2.28
CA GLY A 293 9.48 20.21 -2.43
C GLY A 293 8.63 20.54 -1.19
N GLU A 294 8.11 21.76 -1.11
CA GLU A 294 7.41 22.29 0.08
C GLU A 294 6.06 21.59 0.36
N ASN A 295 5.36 21.10 -0.67
CA ASN A 295 4.05 20.47 -0.55
C ASN A 295 4.12 18.93 -0.38
N ALA A 296 5.23 18.42 0.14
CA ALA A 296 5.40 17.01 0.36
C ALA A 296 4.44 16.51 1.46
N GLN A 297 3.40 15.78 1.09
CA GLN A 297 2.51 15.14 2.05
C GLN A 297 3.27 14.06 2.83
N LEU A 298 3.09 14.04 4.16
CA LEU A 298 3.74 13.06 5.06
C LEU A 298 3.21 11.66 4.86
N THR A 299 1.92 11.58 4.74
CA THR A 299 1.17 10.38 4.38
C THR A 299 0.24 10.74 3.25
N TRP A 300 0.05 9.82 2.33
CA TRP A 300 -1.13 9.87 1.52
C TRP A 300 -2.31 9.67 2.49
N SER A 301 -2.99 10.75 2.84
CA SER A 301 -4.37 10.63 3.23
C SER A 301 -5.09 10.13 1.99
N PRO A 302 -5.82 9.00 2.03
CA PRO A 302 -6.63 8.59 0.89
C PRO A 302 -7.38 9.83 0.47
N ALA A 303 -7.12 10.28 -0.76
CA ALA A 303 -7.62 11.56 -1.25
C ALA A 303 -9.07 11.60 -0.84
N THR A 304 -9.45 12.60 -0.03
CA THR A 304 -10.83 12.81 0.39
C THR A 304 -11.67 12.36 -0.78
N VAL A 305 -12.36 11.22 -0.62
CA VAL A 305 -12.97 10.54 -1.76
C VAL A 305 -13.80 11.58 -2.45
N ALA A 306 -13.37 12.03 -3.64
CA ALA A 306 -14.00 13.16 -4.32
C ALA A 306 -15.35 12.73 -4.87
N MET A 307 -16.23 12.30 -3.96
CA MET A 307 -17.61 11.96 -4.27
C MET A 307 -18.42 13.25 -4.38
N LYS A 308 -18.67 13.68 -5.62
CA LYS A 308 -19.74 14.63 -5.85
C LYS A 308 -21.06 13.90 -5.68
N SER A 309 -21.70 14.05 -4.52
CA SER A 309 -22.99 13.45 -4.20
C SER A 309 -24.05 14.53 -4.04
N VAL A 310 -25.28 14.24 -4.45
CA VAL A 310 -26.44 15.01 -3.98
C VAL A 310 -26.62 14.75 -2.48
N PRO A 311 -27.14 15.72 -1.71
CA PRO A 311 -27.45 15.51 -0.29
C PRO A 311 -28.49 14.39 -0.11
N PHE A 312 -28.30 13.57 0.91
CA PHE A 312 -29.24 12.50 1.28
C PHE A 312 -29.19 12.21 2.78
N SER A 313 -30.15 11.44 3.25
CA SER A 313 -30.13 10.78 4.55
C SER A 313 -30.28 9.25 4.39
N LEU A 314 -29.98 8.49 5.42
CA LEU A 314 -30.20 7.05 5.47
C LEU A 314 -31.38 6.71 6.39
N LYS A 315 -32.35 5.95 5.90
CA LYS A 315 -33.49 5.52 6.69
C LYS A 315 -33.08 4.52 7.76
N GLY A 316 -33.52 4.79 9.01
CA GLY A 316 -33.19 3.95 10.15
C GLY A 316 -31.83 4.21 10.77
N PHE A 317 -31.13 5.26 10.35
CA PHE A 317 -29.84 5.69 10.91
C PHE A 317 -29.93 7.12 11.44
N ASP A 318 -29.20 7.40 12.51
CA ASP A 318 -29.08 8.73 13.09
C ASP A 318 -28.02 9.58 12.35
N GLU A 319 -27.91 10.86 12.74
CA GLU A 319 -26.98 11.81 12.14
C GLU A 319 -25.50 11.41 12.35
N ALA A 320 -25.17 10.84 13.51
CA ALA A 320 -23.81 10.39 13.80
C ALA A 320 -23.41 9.18 12.93
N GLN A 321 -24.36 8.31 12.64
CA GLN A 321 -24.17 7.18 11.74
C GLN A 321 -24.10 7.63 10.28
N LEU A 322 -24.95 8.59 9.87
CA LEU A 322 -24.90 9.18 8.53
C LEU A 322 -23.56 9.88 8.29
N THR A 323 -23.06 10.64 9.27
CA THR A 323 -21.78 11.34 9.18
C THR A 323 -20.64 10.40 8.78
N LYS A 324 -20.61 9.18 9.30
CA LYS A 324 -19.56 8.19 8.99
C LYS A 324 -19.47 7.79 7.52
N VAL A 325 -20.53 7.98 6.75
CA VAL A 325 -20.57 7.58 5.33
C VAL A 325 -20.56 8.77 4.37
N VAL A 326 -20.43 10.01 4.89
CA VAL A 326 -20.37 11.24 4.09
C VAL A 326 -19.28 12.21 4.54
N ASP A 327 -18.46 11.84 5.54
CA ASP A 327 -17.40 12.69 6.11
C ASP A 327 -16.12 12.75 5.24
N ARG A 328 -16.09 11.97 4.19
CA ARG A 328 -14.95 11.81 3.26
C ARG A 328 -13.70 11.28 3.94
N ASN A 329 -13.85 10.60 5.06
CA ASN A 329 -12.79 9.96 5.80
C ASN A 329 -12.90 8.43 5.67
N PRO A 330 -12.14 7.77 4.80
CA PRO A 330 -12.25 6.33 4.58
C PRO A 330 -11.84 5.47 5.80
N ALA A 331 -11.30 6.09 6.85
CA ALA A 331 -10.99 5.41 8.10
C ALA A 331 -12.21 5.28 9.02
N THR A 332 -13.26 6.07 8.81
CA THR A 332 -14.54 5.94 9.53
C THR A 332 -15.44 4.98 8.76
N VAL A 333 -16.08 4.04 9.46
CA VAL A 333 -16.91 3.00 8.83
C VAL A 333 -18.22 2.85 9.59
N LEU A 334 -19.31 2.84 8.85
CA LEU A 334 -20.61 2.42 9.36
C LEU A 334 -20.74 0.91 9.20
N PHE A 335 -20.87 0.17 10.28
CA PHE A 335 -21.24 -1.25 10.27
C PHE A 335 -22.70 -1.44 10.63
N THR A 336 -23.41 -2.25 9.87
CA THR A 336 -24.83 -2.56 10.12
C THR A 336 -25.19 -3.99 9.72
N ASN A 337 -26.05 -4.64 10.52
CA ASN A 337 -26.64 -5.94 10.20
C ASN A 337 -27.77 -5.84 9.17
N ASN A 338 -28.24 -4.62 8.89
CA ASN A 338 -29.25 -4.41 7.85
C ASN A 338 -28.57 -4.52 6.48
N LYS A 339 -28.92 -5.54 5.71
CA LYS A 339 -28.41 -5.77 4.36
C LYS A 339 -29.05 -4.86 3.31
N GLU A 340 -29.95 -3.98 3.69
CA GLU A 340 -30.60 -2.99 2.84
C GLU A 340 -30.36 -1.59 3.36
N LEU A 341 -29.77 -0.73 2.55
CA LEU A 341 -29.58 0.68 2.84
C LEU A 341 -30.53 1.50 1.98
N ILE A 342 -31.45 2.23 2.61
CA ILE A 342 -32.41 3.10 1.93
C ILE A 342 -31.93 4.53 2.04
N VAL A 343 -31.53 5.08 0.89
CA VAL A 343 -31.13 6.48 0.71
C VAL A 343 -32.38 7.34 0.49
N ASP A 344 -32.62 8.31 1.34
CA ASP A 344 -33.71 9.31 1.18
C ASP A 344 -33.09 10.61 0.62
N LEU A 345 -33.40 10.94 -0.61
CA LEU A 345 -32.95 12.15 -1.31
C LEU A 345 -33.75 13.40 -0.92
N GLY A 346 -34.68 13.26 0.04
CA GLY A 346 -35.54 14.34 0.56
C GLY A 346 -36.68 14.73 -0.40
N ARG A 347 -36.50 14.55 -1.69
CA ARG A 347 -37.48 14.83 -2.77
C ARG A 347 -37.17 13.97 -3.99
N ASP A 348 -38.10 13.91 -4.90
CA ASP A 348 -37.85 13.28 -6.20
C ASP A 348 -36.68 13.96 -6.89
N THR A 349 -35.63 13.17 -7.14
CA THR A 349 -34.37 13.60 -7.71
C THR A 349 -33.98 12.66 -8.82
N LYS A 350 -33.54 13.20 -9.96
CA LYS A 350 -33.00 12.41 -11.07
C LYS A 350 -31.58 11.99 -10.73
N VAL A 351 -31.35 10.69 -10.67
CA VAL A 351 -30.07 10.08 -10.32
C VAL A 351 -29.70 8.99 -11.32
N SER A 352 -28.41 8.72 -11.51
CA SER A 352 -27.90 7.72 -12.44
C SER A 352 -26.69 6.96 -11.91
N THR A 353 -26.25 7.27 -10.67
CA THR A 353 -25.06 6.66 -10.10
C THR A 353 -25.21 6.50 -8.60
N LEU A 354 -24.83 5.34 -8.08
CA LEU A 354 -24.57 5.11 -6.67
C LEU A 354 -23.09 4.75 -6.49
N MET A 355 -22.44 5.39 -5.51
CA MET A 355 -21.03 5.15 -5.18
C MET A 355 -20.94 4.52 -3.81
N TYR A 356 -20.19 3.43 -3.69
CA TYR A 356 -19.96 2.68 -2.46
C TYR A 356 -18.47 2.48 -2.23
N LEU A 357 -17.94 3.01 -1.13
CA LEU A 357 -16.61 2.71 -0.64
C LEU A 357 -16.73 1.70 0.50
N PRO A 358 -16.20 0.48 0.34
CA PRO A 358 -16.20 -0.52 1.41
C PRO A 358 -15.21 -0.17 2.52
N ASP A 359 -15.24 -0.94 3.62
CA ASP A 359 -14.26 -0.85 4.70
C ASP A 359 -12.81 -0.89 4.16
N GLN A 360 -12.02 0.10 4.54
CA GLN A 360 -10.63 0.28 4.14
C GLN A 360 -9.64 -0.23 5.20
N SER A 361 -10.12 -0.74 6.35
CA SER A 361 -9.27 -1.32 7.39
C SER A 361 -8.55 -2.58 6.90
N GLU A 362 -7.52 -2.98 7.59
CA GLU A 362 -6.77 -4.21 7.27
C GLU A 362 -7.63 -5.46 7.36
N ASN A 363 -8.55 -5.49 8.32
CA ASN A 363 -9.44 -6.63 8.57
C ASN A 363 -10.62 -6.74 7.58
N ARG A 364 -10.93 -5.67 6.84
CA ARG A 364 -11.91 -5.63 5.74
C ARG A 364 -13.22 -6.35 6.04
N HIS A 365 -13.96 -5.86 7.02
CA HIS A 365 -15.24 -6.46 7.37
C HIS A 365 -16.39 -5.90 6.52
N GLY A 366 -17.40 -6.71 6.30
CA GLY A 366 -18.66 -6.25 5.72
C GLY A 366 -18.62 -5.88 4.25
N LEU A 367 -17.76 -6.52 3.45
CA LEU A 367 -17.66 -6.28 2.01
C LEU A 367 -18.87 -6.88 1.27
N ILE A 368 -19.58 -6.07 0.49
CA ILE A 368 -20.65 -6.54 -0.40
C ILE A 368 -20.02 -7.21 -1.62
N HIS A 369 -20.39 -8.46 -1.91
CA HIS A 369 -19.95 -9.17 -3.10
C HIS A 369 -20.87 -8.88 -4.29
N SER A 370 -22.20 -9.11 -4.11
CA SER A 370 -23.19 -8.82 -5.14
C SER A 370 -24.31 -7.95 -4.57
N TYR A 371 -24.91 -7.15 -5.43
CA TYR A 371 -25.86 -6.11 -5.05
C TYR A 371 -27.04 -6.00 -6.00
N THR A 372 -28.12 -5.45 -5.49
CA THR A 372 -29.28 -4.96 -6.25
C THR A 372 -29.53 -3.49 -5.89
N ILE A 373 -29.74 -2.66 -6.92
CA ILE A 373 -30.19 -1.26 -6.80
C ILE A 373 -31.66 -1.20 -7.23
N ALA A 374 -32.49 -0.59 -6.41
CA ALA A 374 -33.92 -0.44 -6.69
C ALA A 374 -34.46 0.92 -6.23
N THR A 375 -35.55 1.39 -6.84
CA THR A 375 -36.41 2.38 -6.19
C THR A 375 -37.36 1.68 -5.23
N CYS A 376 -37.81 2.37 -4.18
CA CYS A 376 -38.74 1.83 -3.21
C CYS A 376 -39.58 2.93 -2.55
N GLN A 377 -40.44 2.57 -1.62
CA GLN A 377 -41.11 3.49 -0.68
C GLN A 377 -40.22 3.74 0.57
N ALA A 378 -40.65 4.67 1.43
CA ALA A 378 -39.91 5.06 2.64
C ALA A 378 -39.66 3.89 3.62
N ASP A 379 -40.49 2.88 3.61
CA ASP A 379 -40.40 1.65 4.41
C ASP A 379 -39.67 0.51 3.70
N GLY A 380 -39.17 0.75 2.47
CA GLY A 380 -38.50 -0.24 1.65
C GLY A 380 -39.42 -1.11 0.82
N SER A 381 -40.73 -0.94 0.92
CA SER A 381 -41.73 -1.69 0.12
C SER A 381 -41.84 -1.16 -1.33
N ASN A 382 -42.61 -1.85 -2.17
CA ASN A 382 -42.84 -1.52 -3.59
C ASN A 382 -41.54 -1.35 -4.37
N GLU A 383 -40.66 -2.30 -4.21
CA GLU A 383 -39.35 -2.32 -4.83
C GLU A 383 -39.46 -2.49 -6.36
N GLN A 384 -38.79 -1.58 -7.11
CA GLN A 384 -38.60 -1.69 -8.53
C GLN A 384 -37.11 -1.74 -8.82
N VAL A 385 -36.63 -2.91 -9.24
CA VAL A 385 -35.22 -3.14 -9.50
C VAL A 385 -34.76 -2.29 -10.69
N ILE A 386 -33.71 -1.53 -10.51
CA ILE A 386 -33.04 -0.72 -11.55
C ILE A 386 -31.91 -1.53 -12.18
N CYS A 387 -31.01 -2.09 -11.37
CA CYS A 387 -29.91 -2.92 -11.82
C CYS A 387 -29.44 -3.84 -10.68
N SER A 388 -28.70 -4.88 -11.07
CA SER A 388 -27.96 -5.74 -10.14
C SER A 388 -26.60 -6.08 -10.72
N GLY A 389 -25.66 -6.48 -9.87
CA GLY A 389 -24.32 -6.81 -10.32
C GLY A 389 -23.45 -7.42 -9.22
N GLU A 390 -22.20 -7.64 -9.56
CA GLU A 390 -21.16 -8.14 -8.67
C GLU A 390 -19.98 -7.18 -8.67
N PHE A 391 -19.37 -6.95 -7.50
CA PHE A 391 -18.13 -6.22 -7.39
C PHE A 391 -16.95 -7.16 -7.61
N SER A 392 -16.30 -7.02 -8.76
CA SER A 392 -15.13 -7.84 -9.09
C SER A 392 -13.98 -7.57 -8.12
N ASN A 393 -13.41 -8.64 -7.54
CA ASN A 393 -12.22 -8.61 -6.71
C ASN A 393 -12.28 -7.68 -5.48
N ILE A 394 -13.48 -7.34 -5.00
CA ILE A 394 -13.65 -6.42 -3.87
C ILE A 394 -12.97 -6.92 -2.59
N GLN A 395 -12.81 -8.21 -2.44
CA GLN A 395 -12.11 -8.82 -1.29
C GLN A 395 -10.64 -8.41 -1.23
N ASN A 396 -9.93 -8.40 -2.36
CA ASN A 396 -8.51 -8.10 -2.43
C ASN A 396 -8.22 -6.63 -2.75
N ASN A 397 -9.13 -6.00 -3.51
CA ASN A 397 -9.01 -4.60 -3.93
C ASN A 397 -10.31 -3.82 -3.64
N PRO A 398 -10.58 -3.43 -2.37
CA PRO A 398 -11.80 -2.75 -1.96
C PRO A 398 -11.76 -1.24 -2.30
N VAL A 399 -11.61 -0.91 -3.57
CA VAL A 399 -11.65 0.48 -4.06
C VAL A 399 -13.08 1.02 -4.10
N LEU A 400 -13.23 2.32 -4.33
CA LEU A 400 -14.53 2.96 -4.55
C LEU A 400 -15.25 2.28 -5.72
N GLN A 401 -16.41 1.71 -5.44
CA GLN A 401 -17.30 1.11 -6.42
C GLN A 401 -18.27 2.17 -6.95
N THR A 402 -18.39 2.25 -8.27
CA THR A 402 -19.32 3.15 -8.95
C THR A 402 -20.32 2.32 -9.72
N ILE A 403 -21.59 2.35 -9.32
CA ILE A 403 -22.70 1.65 -9.98
C ILE A 403 -23.43 2.68 -10.83
N THR A 404 -23.35 2.52 -12.15
CA THR A 404 -24.05 3.39 -13.10
C THR A 404 -25.29 2.68 -13.63
N PHE A 405 -26.41 3.41 -13.73
CA PHE A 405 -27.68 2.90 -14.22
C PHE A 405 -28.42 3.97 -15.03
N GLU A 406 -29.46 3.57 -15.76
CA GLU A 406 -30.29 4.51 -16.52
C GLU A 406 -30.86 5.60 -15.61
N PRO A 407 -30.80 6.87 -16.03
CA PRO A 407 -31.25 7.99 -15.22
C PRO A 407 -32.69 7.81 -14.73
N THR A 408 -32.86 7.67 -13.42
CA THR A 408 -34.12 7.36 -12.75
C THR A 408 -34.51 8.50 -11.81
N THR A 409 -35.77 8.93 -11.84
CA THR A 409 -36.29 9.93 -10.91
C THR A 409 -36.95 9.24 -9.74
N THR A 410 -36.42 9.44 -8.53
CA THR A 410 -36.94 8.83 -7.30
C THR A 410 -36.57 9.67 -6.09
N ARG A 411 -37.31 9.51 -5.01
CA ARG A 411 -36.93 10.00 -3.69
C ARG A 411 -36.16 8.95 -2.90
N TYR A 412 -36.50 7.67 -3.05
CA TYR A 412 -35.87 6.60 -2.27
C TYR A 412 -35.14 5.64 -3.18
N LEU A 413 -33.83 5.50 -2.95
CA LEU A 413 -32.98 4.56 -3.63
C LEU A 413 -32.49 3.50 -2.64
N LYS A 414 -32.65 2.22 -2.97
CA LYS A 414 -32.23 1.11 -2.11
C LYS A 414 -30.97 0.46 -2.70
N LEU A 415 -29.95 0.32 -1.85
CA LEU A 415 -28.83 -0.59 -2.09
C LEU A 415 -29.05 -1.83 -1.22
N LYS A 416 -29.20 -2.98 -1.84
CA LYS A 416 -29.34 -4.28 -1.19
C LYS A 416 -28.08 -5.11 -1.41
N ALA A 417 -27.50 -5.65 -0.34
CA ALA A 417 -26.43 -6.62 -0.41
C ALA A 417 -27.03 -8.02 -0.59
N ASP A 418 -26.97 -8.58 -1.79
CA ASP A 418 -27.52 -9.89 -2.09
C ASP A 418 -26.60 -11.01 -1.58
N ARG A 419 -25.27 -10.82 -1.66
CA ARG A 419 -24.25 -11.70 -1.12
C ARG A 419 -23.10 -10.90 -0.55
N MET A 420 -22.58 -11.36 0.57
CA MET A 420 -21.40 -10.79 1.23
C MET A 420 -20.16 -11.62 0.91
N VAL A 421 -18.99 -10.98 0.98
CA VAL A 421 -17.72 -11.71 0.97
C VAL A 421 -17.63 -12.56 2.24
N ASN A 422 -17.25 -13.83 2.09
CA ASN A 422 -17.10 -14.80 3.20
C ASN A 422 -18.38 -14.97 4.05
N ASP A 423 -19.57 -14.84 3.44
CA ASP A 423 -20.89 -14.99 4.08
C ASP A 423 -21.07 -14.10 5.34
N GLY A 424 -20.45 -12.92 5.32
CA GLY A 424 -20.52 -11.95 6.42
C GLY A 424 -21.96 -11.51 6.74
N GLU A 425 -22.23 -11.22 8.01
CA GLU A 425 -23.54 -10.80 8.48
C GLU A 425 -23.78 -9.29 8.41
N GLN A 426 -22.70 -8.51 8.47
CA GLN A 426 -22.74 -7.04 8.50
C GLN A 426 -22.30 -6.43 7.16
N ILE A 427 -22.87 -5.29 6.79
CA ILE A 427 -22.33 -4.42 5.74
C ILE A 427 -21.39 -3.41 6.38
N GLY A 428 -20.21 -3.20 5.79
CA GLY A 428 -19.28 -2.12 6.13
C GLY A 428 -19.28 -1.06 5.03
N VAL A 429 -19.58 0.19 5.38
CA VAL A 429 -19.61 1.33 4.45
C VAL A 429 -18.70 2.42 4.99
N ALA A 430 -17.58 2.67 4.31
CA ALA A 430 -16.72 3.80 4.63
C ALA A 430 -17.27 5.09 4.01
N GLU A 431 -17.77 5.04 2.77
CA GLU A 431 -18.39 6.18 2.11
C GLU A 431 -19.54 5.74 1.22
N LEU A 432 -20.57 6.57 1.14
CA LEU A 432 -21.72 6.38 0.25
C LEU A 432 -22.02 7.69 -0.49
N GLY A 433 -22.37 7.60 -1.75
CA GLY A 433 -22.74 8.77 -2.55
C GLY A 433 -23.74 8.46 -3.65
N VAL A 434 -24.51 9.46 -4.07
CA VAL A 434 -25.49 9.37 -5.15
C VAL A 434 -25.33 10.56 -6.09
N LYS A 435 -25.39 10.29 -7.40
CA LYS A 435 -25.25 11.33 -8.43
C LYS A 435 -26.29 11.18 -9.54
#